data_25899f8387fa41f6d5a3ac5c01cc4b3a
#
_entry.id   25899f8387fa41f6d5a3ac5c01cc4b3a
#
_cell.length_a   1.000
_cell.length_b   1.000
_cell.length_c   1.000
_cell.angle_alpha   90.00
_cell.angle_beta   90.00
_cell.angle_gamma   90.00
#
_symmetry.space_group_name_H-M   'P 1'
#
loop_
_entity.id
_entity.type
_entity.pdbx_description
1 polymer ?
#
loop_
_entity_poly.entity_id
_entity_poly.type
_entity_poly.pdbx_seq_one_letter_code
_entity_poly.pdbx_strand_id
1 'polypeptide(L)'
;TAAAAHVARAKECQAGAAPEQHLWELQWIQRRRGAELGVTEPIPLYDSPGWLIMRDDYLSTSSAPSVNIRYFGFGSTSPRCIGVAYVLLPDRWNLYLATPTTVADEMHAFADHLRTAVADLEALLAAS
;
A
#
# COMPACT_ATOMS: atom_id res chain seq x y z
N THR A 1 -8.54 -17.68 10.41
CA THR A 1 -8.13 -17.64 9.01
C THR A 1 -7.31 -16.37 8.72
N ALA A 2 -6.50 -16.37 7.65
CA ALA A 2 -5.71 -15.19 7.22
C ALA A 2 -6.61 -13.97 6.93
N ALA A 3 -7.74 -14.18 6.26
CA ALA A 3 -8.71 -13.11 5.98
C ALA A 3 -9.25 -12.45 7.27
N ALA A 4 -9.57 -13.24 8.29
CA ALA A 4 -10.04 -12.69 9.58
C ALA A 4 -8.95 -11.87 10.28
N ALA A 5 -7.70 -12.33 10.26
CA ALA A 5 -6.56 -11.57 10.80
C ALA A 5 -6.34 -10.25 10.06
N HIS A 6 -6.44 -10.26 8.73
CA HIS A 6 -6.36 -9.04 7.91
C HIS A 6 -7.46 -8.04 8.28
N VAL A 7 -8.71 -8.48 8.39
CA VAL A 7 -9.84 -7.60 8.76
C VAL A 7 -9.66 -7.03 10.17
N ALA A 8 -9.20 -7.83 11.14
CA ALA A 8 -8.92 -7.36 12.49
C ALA A 8 -7.85 -6.26 12.48
N ARG A 9 -6.74 -6.47 11.75
CA ARG A 9 -5.67 -5.50 11.62
C ARG A 9 -6.13 -4.21 10.94
N ALA A 10 -6.94 -4.32 9.89
CA ALA A 10 -7.52 -3.14 9.22
C ALA A 10 -8.36 -2.29 10.18
N LYS A 11 -9.17 -2.93 11.04
CA LYS A 11 -9.97 -2.23 12.07
C LYS A 11 -9.11 -1.53 13.12
N GLU A 12 -8.01 -2.16 13.56
CA GLU A 12 -7.04 -1.52 14.46
C GLU A 12 -6.42 -0.27 13.83
N CYS A 13 -6.01 -0.36 12.56
CA CYS A 13 -5.46 0.79 11.83
C CYS A 13 -6.49 1.92 11.67
N GLN A 14 -7.74 1.58 11.36
CA GLN A 14 -8.84 2.56 11.27
C GLN A 14 -9.11 3.25 12.62
N ALA A 15 -8.87 2.57 13.72
CA ALA A 15 -8.99 3.14 15.07
C ALA A 15 -7.76 3.97 15.50
N GLY A 16 -6.78 4.19 14.62
CA GLY A 16 -5.57 4.97 14.91
C GLY A 16 -4.44 4.18 15.57
N ALA A 17 -4.55 2.85 15.67
CA ALA A 17 -3.53 1.99 16.27
C ALA A 17 -2.44 1.53 15.30
N ALA A 18 -2.22 2.27 14.18
CA ALA A 18 -1.16 1.98 13.23
C ALA A 18 0.16 2.61 13.71
N PRO A 19 1.17 1.82 14.13
CA PRO A 19 2.42 2.36 14.69
C PRO A 19 3.24 3.14 13.65
N GLU A 20 3.16 2.79 12.37
CA GLU A 20 3.88 3.48 11.30
C GLU A 20 3.44 4.92 11.15
N GLN A 21 2.14 5.17 11.07
CA GLN A 21 1.57 6.52 10.97
C GLN A 21 1.96 7.37 12.19
N HIS A 22 1.86 6.79 13.40
CA HIS A 22 2.22 7.46 14.64
C HIS A 22 3.71 7.86 14.66
N LEU A 23 4.60 6.94 14.32
CA LEU A 23 6.04 7.22 14.27
C LEU A 23 6.40 8.27 13.22
N TRP A 24 5.73 8.25 12.06
CA TRP A 24 5.92 9.26 11.03
C TRP A 24 5.49 10.65 11.49
N GLU A 25 4.36 10.76 12.18
CA GLU A 25 3.91 12.03 12.75
C GLU A 25 4.87 12.55 13.81
N LEU A 26 5.40 11.69 14.69
CA LEU A 26 6.44 12.06 15.66
C LEU A 26 7.71 12.57 14.99
N GLN A 27 8.13 11.97 13.87
CA GLN A 27 9.26 12.47 13.07
C GLN A 27 9.02 13.90 12.57
N TRP A 28 7.80 14.18 12.09
CA TRP A 28 7.46 15.53 11.63
C TRP A 28 7.35 16.54 12.78
N ILE A 29 6.85 16.14 13.94
CA ILE A 29 6.83 16.97 15.14
C ILE A 29 8.26 17.33 15.54
N GLN A 30 9.15 16.35 15.61
CA GLN A 30 10.55 16.57 15.92
C GLN A 30 11.21 17.54 14.91
N ARG A 31 11.00 17.34 13.61
CA ARG A 31 11.59 18.21 12.57
C ARG A 31 11.09 19.66 12.65
N ARG A 32 9.82 19.86 12.97
CA ARG A 32 9.20 21.20 12.99
C ARG A 32 9.33 21.92 14.34
N ARG A 33 9.33 21.16 15.43
CA ARG A 33 9.21 21.69 16.77
C ARG A 33 10.25 21.13 17.76
N GLY A 34 11.23 20.39 17.27
CA GLY A 34 12.23 19.74 18.13
C GLY A 34 12.97 20.73 19.02
N ALA A 35 13.34 21.90 18.51
CA ALA A 35 13.99 22.94 19.29
C ALA A 35 13.12 23.41 20.45
N GLU A 36 11.82 23.64 20.24
CA GLU A 36 10.86 24.02 21.28
C GLU A 36 10.69 22.92 22.36
N LEU A 37 10.78 21.66 21.94
CA LEU A 37 10.57 20.49 22.81
C LEU A 37 11.85 19.97 23.45
N GLY A 38 13.01 20.60 23.19
CA GLY A 38 14.30 20.15 23.68
C GLY A 38 14.82 18.85 23.00
N VAL A 39 14.28 18.49 21.85
CA VAL A 39 14.67 17.30 21.08
C VAL A 39 15.36 17.76 19.78
N THR A 40 16.63 18.17 19.92
CA THR A 40 17.42 18.73 18.80
C THR A 40 18.27 17.68 18.09
N GLU A 41 18.64 16.61 18.80
CA GLU A 41 19.46 15.54 18.23
C GLU A 41 18.68 14.65 17.28
N PRO A 42 19.30 14.17 16.20
CA PRO A 42 18.69 13.18 15.31
C PRO A 42 18.27 11.91 16.06
N ILE A 43 17.10 11.39 15.73
CA ILE A 43 16.63 10.13 16.29
C ILE A 43 17.05 8.99 15.34
N PRO A 44 17.96 8.08 15.75
CA PRO A 44 18.54 7.07 14.85
C PRO A 44 17.54 6.15 14.17
N LEU A 45 16.35 5.96 14.75
CA LEU A 45 15.26 5.19 14.14
C LEU A 45 14.96 5.67 12.73
N TYR A 46 14.87 6.99 12.53
CA TYR A 46 14.41 7.58 11.27
C TYR A 46 15.44 7.56 10.15
N ASP A 47 16.69 7.27 10.48
CA ASP A 47 17.78 7.08 9.52
C ASP A 47 18.14 5.59 9.34
N SER A 48 17.45 4.70 10.05
CA SER A 48 17.70 3.27 9.97
C SER A 48 17.27 2.69 8.62
N PRO A 49 18.00 1.71 8.07
CA PRO A 49 17.65 1.07 6.80
C PRO A 49 16.22 0.49 6.81
N GLY A 50 15.79 -0.09 7.92
CA GLY A 50 14.43 -0.63 8.07
C GLY A 50 13.35 0.44 7.94
N TRP A 51 13.54 1.59 8.57
CA TRP A 51 12.63 2.72 8.45
C TRP A 51 12.54 3.25 7.01
N LEU A 52 13.68 3.43 6.36
CA LEU A 52 13.75 3.93 4.99
C LEU A 52 13.07 2.98 4.00
N ILE A 53 13.28 1.67 4.14
CA ILE A 53 12.61 0.64 3.30
C ILE A 53 11.10 0.64 3.56
N MET A 54 10.68 0.70 4.81
CA MET A 54 9.24 0.72 5.17
C MET A 54 8.53 1.96 4.61
N ARG A 55 9.25 3.07 4.45
CA ARG A 55 8.72 4.33 3.92
C ARG A 55 8.82 4.45 2.39
N ASP A 56 9.48 3.52 1.72
CA ASP A 56 9.56 3.48 0.25
C ASP A 56 8.37 2.66 -0.29
N ASP A 57 7.41 3.36 -0.89
CA ASP A 57 6.20 2.74 -1.43
C ASP A 57 6.52 1.89 -2.66
N TYR A 58 6.46 0.58 -2.53
CA TYR A 58 6.59 -0.37 -3.65
C TYR A 58 5.27 -0.60 -4.36
N LEU A 59 4.20 -0.72 -3.61
CA LEU A 59 2.83 -0.83 -4.09
C LEU A 59 1.97 0.22 -3.39
N SER A 60 1.21 0.97 -4.17
CA SER A 60 0.14 1.82 -3.67
C SER A 60 -1.19 1.30 -4.20
N THR A 61 -2.05 0.81 -3.33
CA THR A 61 -3.28 0.13 -3.76
C THR A 61 -4.50 0.82 -3.18
N SER A 62 -5.54 0.99 -4.00
CA SER A 62 -6.80 1.59 -3.57
C SER A 62 -7.98 1.05 -4.35
N SER A 63 -9.15 1.06 -3.73
CA SER A 63 -10.43 0.86 -4.41
C SER A 63 -11.33 2.09 -4.27
N ALA A 64 -12.32 2.19 -5.16
CA ALA A 64 -13.38 3.20 -5.08
C ALA A 64 -14.72 2.47 -5.02
N PRO A 65 -15.17 2.04 -3.83
CA PRO A 65 -16.40 1.25 -3.67
C PRO A 65 -17.62 2.13 -3.91
N SER A 66 -18.14 2.09 -5.13
CA SER A 66 -19.37 2.79 -5.53
C SER A 66 -20.05 2.05 -6.67
N VAL A 67 -21.36 1.95 -6.62
CA VAL A 67 -22.17 1.35 -7.71
C VAL A 67 -22.06 2.13 -9.03
N ASN A 68 -21.62 3.37 -8.98
CA ASN A 68 -21.50 4.25 -10.13
C ASN A 68 -20.08 4.26 -10.74
N ILE A 69 -19.09 3.65 -10.07
CA ILE A 69 -17.70 3.62 -10.54
C ILE A 69 -17.37 2.23 -11.08
N ARG A 70 -16.99 2.18 -12.34
CA ARG A 70 -16.54 0.96 -13.02
C ARG A 70 -15.02 0.91 -13.18
N TYR A 71 -14.40 2.06 -13.32
CA TYR A 71 -12.96 2.25 -13.46
C TYR A 71 -12.54 3.53 -12.75
N PHE A 72 -11.38 3.51 -12.13
CA PHE A 72 -10.69 4.69 -11.68
C PHE A 72 -9.19 4.41 -11.70
N GLY A 73 -8.36 5.44 -11.55
CA GLY A 73 -6.93 5.32 -11.52
C GLY A 73 -6.29 6.49 -10.79
N PHE A 74 -5.06 6.30 -10.41
CA PHE A 74 -4.21 7.33 -9.83
C PHE A 74 -2.76 7.11 -10.29
N GLY A 75 -1.94 8.15 -10.21
CA GLY A 75 -0.53 8.09 -10.58
C GLY A 75 0.31 7.37 -9.51
N SER A 76 1.55 7.04 -9.88
CA SER A 76 2.51 6.49 -8.94
C SER A 76 2.81 7.48 -7.80
N THR A 77 2.98 6.98 -6.58
CA THR A 77 3.25 7.76 -5.37
C THR A 77 4.76 7.91 -5.08
N SER A 78 5.61 7.15 -5.77
CA SER A 78 7.07 7.25 -5.66
C SER A 78 7.74 6.85 -6.98
N PRO A 79 9.06 7.13 -7.15
CA PRO A 79 9.78 6.81 -8.38
C PRO A 79 9.85 5.33 -8.73
N ARG A 80 9.51 4.44 -7.80
CA ARG A 80 9.57 2.98 -7.97
C ARG A 80 8.26 2.26 -7.69
N CYS A 81 7.19 3.02 -7.41
CA CYS A 81 5.92 2.46 -7.00
C CYS A 81 5.07 2.02 -8.19
N ILE A 82 4.43 0.88 -8.07
CA ILE A 82 3.32 0.45 -8.91
C ILE A 82 2.01 0.84 -8.21
N GLY A 83 1.29 1.79 -8.80
CA GLY A 83 -0.07 2.15 -8.38
C GLY A 83 -1.07 1.13 -8.91
N VAL A 84 -1.91 0.60 -8.04
CA VAL A 84 -2.94 -0.40 -8.37
C VAL A 84 -4.30 0.12 -7.93
N ALA A 85 -5.06 0.67 -8.85
CA ALA A 85 -6.45 1.02 -8.62
C ALA A 85 -7.36 -0.14 -9.05
N TYR A 86 -8.31 -0.54 -8.19
CA TYR A 86 -9.15 -1.68 -8.50
C TYR A 86 -10.62 -1.44 -8.17
N VAL A 87 -11.50 -2.02 -9.01
CA VAL A 87 -12.94 -2.10 -8.79
C VAL A 87 -13.34 -3.57 -8.94
N LEU A 88 -13.86 -4.14 -7.85
CA LEU A 88 -14.32 -5.52 -7.81
C LEU A 88 -15.80 -5.54 -8.20
N LEU A 89 -16.11 -6.14 -9.33
CA LEU A 89 -17.48 -6.35 -9.81
C LEU A 89 -17.88 -7.81 -9.58
N PRO A 90 -19.17 -8.16 -9.61
CA PRO A 90 -19.61 -9.53 -9.36
C PRO A 90 -19.04 -10.57 -10.32
N ASP A 91 -18.75 -10.17 -11.55
CA ASP A 91 -18.32 -11.02 -12.66
C ASP A 91 -16.87 -10.81 -13.11
N ARG A 92 -16.20 -9.76 -12.59
CA ARG A 92 -14.83 -9.43 -12.98
C ARG A 92 -14.17 -8.42 -12.05
N TRP A 93 -12.87 -8.33 -12.14
CA TRP A 93 -12.06 -7.27 -11.52
C TRP A 93 -11.52 -6.34 -12.60
N ASN A 94 -11.78 -5.06 -12.44
CA ASN A 94 -11.19 -4.02 -13.27
C ASN A 94 -10.01 -3.42 -12.53
N LEU A 95 -8.82 -3.51 -13.12
CA LEU A 95 -7.59 -2.95 -12.56
C LEU A 95 -7.02 -1.89 -13.49
N TYR A 96 -6.51 -0.84 -12.89
CA TYR A 96 -5.70 0.19 -13.54
C TYR A 96 -4.34 0.20 -12.86
N LEU A 97 -3.28 -0.03 -13.64
CA LEU A 97 -1.90 -0.02 -13.16
C LEU A 97 -1.20 1.24 -13.69
N ALA A 98 -0.47 1.91 -12.82
CA ALA A 98 0.31 3.09 -13.16
C ALA A 98 1.70 3.04 -12.52
N THR A 99 2.74 3.36 -13.30
CA THR A 99 4.10 3.42 -12.81
C THR A 99 4.93 4.40 -13.64
N PRO A 100 6.05 4.91 -13.14
CA PRO A 100 7.04 5.58 -13.97
C PRO A 100 7.57 4.65 -15.06
N THR A 101 7.93 5.21 -16.22
CA THR A 101 8.43 4.40 -17.36
C THR A 101 9.66 3.56 -17.00
N THR A 102 10.45 3.99 -16.03
CA THR A 102 11.62 3.26 -15.52
C THR A 102 11.30 1.94 -14.80
N VAL A 103 10.04 1.71 -14.46
CA VAL A 103 9.56 0.50 -13.74
C VAL A 103 8.46 -0.22 -14.57
N ALA A 104 8.37 0.08 -15.86
CA ALA A 104 7.30 -0.46 -16.72
C ALA A 104 7.37 -1.98 -16.85
N ASP A 105 8.57 -2.54 -16.99
CA ASP A 105 8.75 -3.99 -17.15
C ASP A 105 8.31 -4.75 -15.90
N GLU A 106 8.64 -4.23 -14.72
CA GLU A 106 8.21 -4.79 -13.44
C GLU A 106 6.69 -4.71 -13.26
N MET A 107 6.07 -3.62 -13.73
CA MET A 107 4.60 -3.49 -13.71
C MET A 107 3.92 -4.52 -14.63
N HIS A 108 4.47 -4.77 -15.82
CA HIS A 108 3.95 -5.80 -16.71
C HIS A 108 4.11 -7.21 -16.12
N ALA A 109 5.28 -7.51 -15.56
CA ALA A 109 5.51 -8.76 -14.84
C ALA A 109 4.55 -8.93 -13.65
N PHE A 110 4.34 -7.86 -12.87
CA PHE A 110 3.35 -7.85 -11.78
C PHE A 110 1.94 -8.19 -12.29
N ALA A 111 1.50 -7.61 -13.43
CA ALA A 111 0.20 -7.88 -14.00
C ALA A 111 0.03 -9.37 -14.39
N ASP A 112 1.07 -9.97 -14.94
CA ASP A 112 1.06 -11.39 -15.32
C ASP A 112 1.06 -12.31 -14.10
N HIS A 113 1.86 -12.01 -13.09
CA HIS A 113 1.86 -12.73 -11.80
C HIS A 113 0.50 -12.63 -11.10
N LEU A 114 -0.15 -11.47 -11.15
CA LEU A 114 -1.47 -11.28 -10.56
C LEU A 114 -2.53 -12.16 -11.25
N ARG A 115 -2.52 -12.25 -12.60
CA ARG A 115 -3.42 -13.15 -13.33
C ARG A 115 -3.20 -14.62 -12.93
N THR A 116 -1.96 -15.03 -12.83
CA THR A 116 -1.61 -16.39 -12.40
C THR A 116 -2.10 -16.67 -10.99
N ALA A 117 -1.83 -15.74 -10.04
CA ALA A 117 -2.26 -15.90 -8.65
C ALA A 117 -3.79 -15.98 -8.50
N VAL A 118 -4.55 -15.23 -9.31
CA VAL A 118 -6.02 -15.33 -9.31
C VAL A 118 -6.46 -16.70 -9.81
N ALA A 119 -5.89 -17.21 -10.91
CA ALA A 119 -6.21 -18.53 -11.44
C ALA A 119 -5.87 -19.66 -10.43
N ASP A 120 -4.74 -19.55 -9.74
CA ASP A 120 -4.34 -20.51 -8.70
C ASP A 120 -5.33 -20.51 -7.53
N LEU A 121 -5.81 -19.33 -7.11
CA LEU A 121 -6.82 -19.20 -6.05
C LEU A 121 -8.17 -19.80 -6.50
N GLU A 122 -8.59 -19.56 -7.74
CA GLU A 122 -9.81 -20.17 -8.28
C GLU A 122 -9.72 -21.68 -8.29
N ALA A 123 -8.59 -22.25 -8.74
CA ALA A 123 -8.35 -23.68 -8.73
C ALA A 123 -8.37 -24.27 -7.31
N LEU A 124 -7.75 -23.59 -6.35
CA LEU A 124 -7.74 -23.98 -4.93
C LEU A 124 -9.16 -24.01 -4.34
N LEU A 125 -9.97 -23.00 -4.64
CA LEU A 125 -11.35 -22.89 -4.14
C LEU A 125 -12.26 -23.92 -4.79
N ALA A 126 -12.03 -24.28 -6.04
CA ALA A 126 -12.79 -25.32 -6.73
C ALA A 126 -12.48 -26.74 -6.22
N ALA A 127 -11.30 -26.94 -5.61
CA ALA A 127 -10.86 -28.23 -5.04
C ALA A 127 -11.23 -28.41 -3.56
N SER A 128 -11.78 -27.39 -2.91
CA SER A 128 -12.15 -27.39 -1.48
C SER A 128 -13.65 -27.55 -1.27
#